data_47395d3ab4a36a96be817e30923665ee
#
_entry.id   47395d3ab4a36a96be817e30923665ee
#
_cell.length_a   1.000
_cell.length_b   1.000
_cell.length_c   1.000
_cell.angle_alpha   90.00
_cell.angle_beta   90.00
_cell.angle_gamma   90.00
#
_symmetry.space_group_name_H-M   'P 1'
#
loop_
_entity.id
_entity.type
_entity.pdbx_description
1 polymer ?
#
loop_
_entity_poly.entity_id
_entity_poly.type
_entity_poly.pdbx_seq_one_letter_code
_entity_poly.pdbx_strand_id
1 'polypeptide(L)'
;MEHSQYLNILNKGELTYDKSRLLAKEKTLSRHEKIGFPDKYREGYADYILEDICSESKLSSLKSLGKVVVDIGCGCDDVVNKIIGIAQQNRHELYLLDAPEMLDLIDGDGNIHKIPGKFPDEDSEFIKANIGRADIVLIYSVMMYVCVQDSIFNFLDKAVSLLALGGRLLIGDIPNRSKRRRFFASTEGIKTHQDYTGTDEIPVITTWNLDYAQIDDSIVFAIMQRYRAAGYETYLLPQNKNLPMANRREDIVIERRI
;
A
#
# COMPACT_ATOMS: atom_id res chain seq x y z
N MET A 1 -20.56 -15.01 -0.33
CA MET A 1 -19.68 -15.42 -1.47
C MET A 1 -19.09 -16.77 -1.12
N GLU A 2 -19.04 -17.73 -2.05
CA GLU A 2 -18.35 -18.99 -1.76
C GLU A 2 -16.84 -18.75 -1.71
N HIS A 3 -16.13 -19.42 -0.79
CA HIS A 3 -14.67 -19.28 -0.63
C HIS A 3 -13.90 -19.50 -1.96
N SER A 4 -14.45 -20.37 -2.84
CA SER A 4 -13.92 -20.57 -4.20
C SER A 4 -14.00 -19.32 -5.10
N GLN A 5 -15.03 -18.48 -4.94
CA GLN A 5 -15.18 -17.23 -5.70
C GLN A 5 -14.20 -16.18 -5.21
N TYR A 6 -13.93 -16.11 -3.90
CA TYR A 6 -12.91 -15.27 -3.31
C TYR A 6 -11.51 -15.60 -3.85
N LEU A 7 -11.12 -16.88 -3.83
CA LEU A 7 -9.84 -17.33 -4.39
C LEU A 7 -9.71 -17.01 -5.89
N ASN A 8 -10.80 -17.06 -6.65
CA ASN A 8 -10.80 -16.65 -8.06
C ASN A 8 -10.56 -15.15 -8.24
N ILE A 9 -11.11 -14.29 -7.38
CA ILE A 9 -10.85 -12.84 -7.40
C ILE A 9 -9.37 -12.56 -7.14
N LEU A 10 -8.78 -13.19 -6.13
CA LEU A 10 -7.36 -13.01 -5.79
C LEU A 10 -6.42 -13.57 -6.86
N ASN A 11 -6.72 -14.75 -7.40
CA ASN A 11 -5.84 -15.42 -8.36
C ASN A 11 -5.83 -14.76 -9.74
N LYS A 12 -6.89 -14.06 -10.14
CA LYS A 12 -6.98 -13.38 -11.42
C LYS A 12 -6.39 -11.98 -11.42
N GLY A 13 -5.92 -11.47 -10.28
CA GLY A 13 -5.39 -10.10 -10.17
C GLY A 13 -6.42 -9.00 -10.50
N GLU A 14 -7.71 -9.35 -10.40
CA GLU A 14 -8.82 -8.47 -10.80
C GLU A 14 -9.47 -7.75 -9.61
N LEU A 15 -8.76 -7.52 -8.52
CA LEU A 15 -9.34 -6.80 -7.39
C LEU A 15 -9.47 -5.32 -7.73
N THR A 16 -10.71 -4.89 -7.95
CA THR A 16 -11.11 -3.51 -8.21
C THR A 16 -11.68 -2.88 -6.94
N TYR A 17 -11.86 -1.57 -6.93
CA TYR A 17 -12.51 -0.85 -5.82
C TYR A 17 -13.89 -1.43 -5.50
N ASP A 18 -14.73 -1.72 -6.52
CA ASP A 18 -16.06 -2.32 -6.28
C ASP A 18 -15.97 -3.74 -5.72
N LYS A 19 -14.99 -4.53 -6.16
CA LYS A 19 -14.76 -5.85 -5.60
C LYS A 19 -14.26 -5.80 -4.16
N SER A 20 -13.39 -4.84 -3.81
CA SER A 20 -12.96 -4.64 -2.42
C SER A 20 -14.13 -4.32 -1.48
N ARG A 21 -15.10 -3.51 -1.95
CA ARG A 21 -16.35 -3.25 -1.23
C ARG A 21 -17.17 -4.53 -0.97
N LEU A 22 -17.21 -5.44 -1.93
CA LEU A 22 -17.90 -6.72 -1.76
C LEU A 22 -17.18 -7.63 -0.75
N LEU A 23 -15.83 -7.65 -0.78
CA LEU A 23 -15.04 -8.40 0.20
C LEU A 23 -15.24 -7.86 1.62
N ALA A 24 -15.32 -6.54 1.79
CA ALA A 24 -15.57 -5.93 3.10
C ALA A 24 -16.89 -6.38 3.73
N LYS A 25 -17.95 -6.58 2.92
CA LYS A 25 -19.27 -7.04 3.37
C LYS A 25 -19.33 -8.52 3.71
N GLU A 26 -18.39 -9.31 3.21
CA GLU A 26 -18.43 -10.76 3.39
C GLU A 26 -18.02 -11.15 4.82
N LYS A 27 -18.97 -11.73 5.57
CA LYS A 27 -18.78 -12.04 7.00
C LYS A 27 -17.86 -13.24 7.26
N THR A 28 -17.70 -14.10 6.26
CA THR A 28 -16.88 -15.32 6.39
C THR A 28 -15.40 -15.08 6.18
N LEU A 29 -15.02 -13.92 5.63
CA LEU A 29 -13.63 -13.55 5.38
C LEU A 29 -12.97 -12.95 6.62
N SER A 30 -11.69 -13.28 6.81
CA SER A 30 -10.83 -12.61 7.78
C SER A 30 -10.62 -11.12 7.42
N ARG A 31 -10.08 -10.33 8.34
CA ARG A 31 -9.72 -8.92 8.06
C ARG A 31 -8.69 -8.81 6.94
N HIS A 32 -7.72 -9.73 6.89
CA HIS A 32 -6.71 -9.77 5.83
C HIS A 32 -7.30 -10.13 4.46
N GLU A 33 -8.18 -11.11 4.43
CA GLU A 33 -8.87 -11.51 3.20
C GLU A 33 -9.79 -10.40 2.66
N LYS A 34 -10.40 -9.60 3.54
CA LYS A 34 -11.20 -8.44 3.14
C LYS A 34 -10.40 -7.38 2.37
N ILE A 35 -9.13 -7.19 2.73
CA ILE A 35 -8.22 -6.29 2.02
C ILE A 35 -7.47 -6.96 0.86
N GLY A 36 -7.85 -8.18 0.48
CA GLY A 36 -7.31 -8.88 -0.67
C GLY A 36 -6.02 -9.69 -0.42
N PHE A 37 -5.67 -10.00 0.85
CA PHE A 37 -4.51 -10.79 1.20
C PHE A 37 -4.89 -12.09 1.92
N PRO A 38 -4.34 -13.24 1.52
CA PRO A 38 -4.43 -14.45 2.35
C PRO A 38 -3.76 -14.24 3.72
N ASP A 39 -4.32 -14.84 4.79
CA ASP A 39 -3.82 -14.70 6.15
C ASP A 39 -2.32 -14.97 6.28
N LYS A 40 -1.80 -15.99 5.60
CA LYS A 40 -0.36 -16.35 5.61
C LYS A 40 0.60 -15.22 5.24
N TYR A 41 0.13 -14.14 4.63
CA TYR A 41 0.94 -12.97 4.25
C TYR A 41 0.74 -11.76 5.19
N ARG A 42 -0.22 -11.84 6.11
CA ARG A 42 -0.58 -10.72 6.99
C ARG A 42 -0.66 -11.09 8.46
N GLU A 43 -1.16 -12.29 8.79
CA GLU A 43 -1.31 -12.73 10.17
C GLU A 43 0.05 -12.76 10.88
N GLY A 44 0.15 -12.05 12.02
CA GLY A 44 1.38 -11.93 12.78
C GLY A 44 2.45 -10.96 12.22
N TYR A 45 2.19 -10.32 11.07
CA TYR A 45 3.16 -9.41 10.44
C TYR A 45 2.90 -7.93 10.71
N ALA A 46 1.80 -7.55 11.34
CA ALA A 46 1.42 -6.15 11.53
C ALA A 46 2.49 -5.32 12.26
N ASP A 47 3.19 -5.89 13.26
CA ASP A 47 4.27 -5.21 13.97
C ASP A 47 5.50 -4.98 13.08
N TYR A 48 5.90 -5.97 12.30
CA TYR A 48 7.01 -5.83 11.35
C TYR A 48 6.70 -4.83 10.25
N ILE A 49 5.44 -4.80 9.75
CA ILE A 49 4.99 -3.81 8.76
C ILE A 49 5.05 -2.41 9.37
N LEU A 50 4.53 -2.22 10.58
CA LEU A 50 4.55 -0.93 11.25
C LEU A 50 5.98 -0.45 11.54
N GLU A 51 6.86 -1.34 12.02
CA GLU A 51 8.27 -1.04 12.25
C GLU A 51 8.95 -0.58 10.95
N ASP A 52 8.67 -1.25 9.85
CA ASP A 52 9.19 -0.91 8.52
C ASP A 52 8.66 0.45 8.02
N ILE A 53 7.36 0.71 8.16
CA ILE A 53 6.74 2.01 7.85
C ILE A 53 7.37 3.13 8.70
N CYS A 54 7.56 2.91 10.00
CA CYS A 54 8.11 3.88 10.94
C CYS A 54 9.64 3.92 11.00
N SER A 55 10.34 3.34 10.04
CA SER A 55 11.80 3.38 9.95
C SER A 55 12.31 4.79 9.59
N GLU A 56 13.58 5.09 9.95
CA GLU A 56 14.20 6.41 9.71
C GLU A 56 14.22 6.80 8.22
N SER A 57 14.37 5.83 7.34
CA SER A 57 14.38 6.07 5.90
C SER A 57 12.99 6.32 5.30
N LYS A 58 11.90 6.04 6.04
CA LYS A 58 10.51 6.15 5.57
C LYS A 58 9.73 7.20 6.36
N LEU A 59 8.82 6.79 7.23
CA LEU A 59 7.91 7.68 7.95
C LEU A 59 8.22 7.72 9.47
N SER A 60 9.48 7.91 9.85
CA SER A 60 9.87 8.01 11.27
C SER A 60 9.13 9.13 12.02
N SER A 61 8.66 10.16 11.31
CA SER A 61 7.86 11.25 11.87
C SER A 61 6.49 10.82 12.43
N LEU A 62 6.01 9.61 12.12
CA LEU A 62 4.86 9.00 12.82
C LEU A 62 5.09 8.84 14.33
N LYS A 63 6.36 8.77 14.78
CA LYS A 63 6.73 8.72 16.20
C LYS A 63 6.81 10.11 16.85
N SER A 64 6.69 11.18 16.09
CA SER A 64 6.69 12.56 16.59
C SER A 64 5.29 12.98 17.04
N LEU A 65 5.15 14.12 17.73
CA LEU A 65 3.85 14.61 18.18
C LEU A 65 3.16 15.50 17.13
N GLY A 66 1.83 15.46 17.11
CA GLY A 66 0.97 16.48 16.49
C GLY A 66 1.11 16.58 14.97
N LYS A 67 1.15 15.45 14.26
CA LYS A 67 1.24 15.42 12.79
C LYS A 67 -0.13 15.32 12.13
N VAL A 68 -0.25 15.88 10.93
CA VAL A 68 -1.37 15.62 10.02
C VAL A 68 -1.00 14.42 9.15
N VAL A 69 -1.76 13.33 9.30
CA VAL A 69 -1.50 12.04 8.65
C VAL A 69 -2.69 11.68 7.76
N VAL A 70 -2.42 11.29 6.52
CA VAL A 70 -3.42 10.82 5.56
C VAL A 70 -3.05 9.40 5.13
N ASP A 71 -3.93 8.44 5.38
CA ASP A 71 -3.77 7.05 4.96
C ASP A 71 -4.78 6.74 3.84
N ILE A 72 -4.28 6.54 2.62
CA ILE A 72 -5.08 6.35 1.41
C ILE A 72 -5.17 4.86 1.09
N GLY A 73 -6.37 4.29 1.16
CA GLY A 73 -6.60 2.85 1.05
C GLY A 73 -6.18 2.13 2.32
N CYS A 74 -6.59 2.65 3.48
CA CYS A 74 -6.16 2.18 4.80
C CYS A 74 -6.55 0.73 5.12
N GLY A 75 -7.55 0.17 4.41
CA GLY A 75 -8.06 -1.17 4.68
C GLY A 75 -8.73 -1.29 6.05
N CYS A 76 -8.82 -2.52 6.57
CA CYS A 76 -9.44 -2.80 7.87
C CYS A 76 -8.65 -3.83 8.70
N ASP A 77 -7.40 -4.10 8.35
CA ASP A 77 -6.55 -5.09 9.03
C ASP A 77 -5.89 -4.54 10.31
N ASP A 78 -4.99 -5.32 10.90
CA ASP A 78 -4.31 -4.95 12.14
C ASP A 78 -3.33 -3.78 11.96
N VAL A 79 -2.85 -3.51 10.74
CA VAL A 79 -1.92 -2.41 10.47
C VAL A 79 -2.61 -1.06 10.70
N VAL A 80 -3.82 -0.86 10.15
CA VAL A 80 -4.57 0.39 10.36
C VAL A 80 -4.91 0.60 11.83
N ASN A 81 -5.26 -0.46 12.58
CA ASN A 81 -5.54 -0.34 14.01
C ASN A 81 -4.30 0.12 14.80
N LYS A 82 -3.10 -0.34 14.42
CA LYS A 82 -1.84 0.11 15.02
C LYS A 82 -1.50 1.56 14.66
N ILE A 83 -1.77 1.98 13.42
CA ILE A 83 -1.62 3.39 12.99
C ILE A 83 -2.57 4.29 13.79
N ILE A 84 -3.81 3.88 14.01
CA ILE A 84 -4.76 4.59 14.88
C ILE A 84 -4.20 4.72 16.29
N GLY A 85 -3.67 3.64 16.87
CA GLY A 85 -3.03 3.67 18.19
C GLY A 85 -1.87 4.67 18.29
N ILE A 86 -1.00 4.73 17.27
CA ILE A 86 0.07 5.73 17.19
C ILE A 86 -0.52 7.15 17.09
N ALA A 87 -1.54 7.34 16.27
CA ALA A 87 -2.16 8.65 16.08
C ALA A 87 -2.80 9.17 17.38
N GLN A 88 -3.47 8.33 18.12
CA GLN A 88 -4.03 8.67 19.43
C GLN A 88 -2.93 9.00 20.46
N GLN A 89 -1.90 8.14 20.56
CA GLN A 89 -0.79 8.33 21.47
C GLN A 89 -0.02 9.63 21.21
N ASN A 90 0.23 9.95 19.94
CA ASN A 90 1.02 11.08 19.50
C ASN A 90 0.17 12.32 19.14
N ARG A 91 -1.13 12.27 19.36
CA ARG A 91 -2.08 13.37 19.08
C ARG A 91 -2.03 13.83 17.62
N HIS A 92 -1.94 12.88 16.68
CA HIS A 92 -2.06 13.18 15.27
C HIS A 92 -3.48 13.49 14.87
N GLU A 93 -3.65 14.34 13.87
CA GLU A 93 -4.87 14.44 13.10
C GLU A 93 -4.79 13.40 11.97
N LEU A 94 -5.53 12.29 12.08
CA LEU A 94 -5.46 11.17 11.15
C LEU A 94 -6.71 11.10 10.27
N TYR A 95 -6.49 11.10 8.95
CA TYR A 95 -7.50 10.89 7.94
C TYR A 95 -7.34 9.50 7.32
N LEU A 96 -8.39 8.68 7.40
CA LEU A 96 -8.48 7.33 6.85
C LEU A 96 -9.39 7.33 5.63
N LEU A 97 -8.83 7.12 4.45
CA LEU A 97 -9.57 7.12 3.18
C LEU A 97 -9.73 5.70 2.67
N ASP A 98 -10.96 5.23 2.53
CA ASP A 98 -11.29 3.94 1.92
C ASP A 98 -12.78 3.85 1.57
N ALA A 99 -13.21 2.71 1.04
CA ALA A 99 -14.61 2.40 0.83
C ALA A 99 -15.41 2.47 2.15
N PRO A 100 -16.65 2.96 2.15
CA PRO A 100 -17.48 3.04 3.35
C PRO A 100 -17.53 1.72 4.11
N GLU A 101 -17.64 0.61 3.38
CA GLU A 101 -17.74 -0.73 3.95
C GLU A 101 -16.45 -1.20 4.65
N MET A 102 -15.28 -0.68 4.23
CA MET A 102 -14.01 -0.89 4.93
C MET A 102 -13.95 -0.06 6.21
N LEU A 103 -14.30 1.22 6.10
CA LEU A 103 -14.26 2.16 7.22
C LEU A 103 -15.25 1.79 8.33
N ASP A 104 -16.37 1.13 8.02
CA ASP A 104 -17.33 0.62 9.00
C ASP A 104 -16.75 -0.51 9.89
N LEU A 105 -15.66 -1.15 9.45
CA LEU A 105 -14.97 -2.21 10.20
C LEU A 105 -13.85 -1.68 11.12
N ILE A 106 -13.60 -0.38 11.12
CA ILE A 106 -12.56 0.27 11.90
C ILE A 106 -13.20 1.05 13.04
N ASP A 107 -12.66 0.92 14.24
CA ASP A 107 -12.99 1.80 15.35
C ASP A 107 -12.18 3.11 15.23
N GLY A 108 -12.73 4.20 15.68
CA GLY A 108 -12.02 5.48 15.71
C GLY A 108 -12.94 6.61 16.20
N ASP A 109 -12.38 7.46 17.04
CA ASP A 109 -13.02 8.63 17.62
C ASP A 109 -12.04 9.82 17.69
N GLY A 110 -12.53 10.96 18.12
CA GLY A 110 -11.70 12.15 18.36
C GLY A 110 -11.04 12.68 17.09
N ASN A 111 -9.71 12.59 17.02
CA ASN A 111 -8.91 13.12 15.90
C ASN A 111 -8.76 12.11 14.72
N ILE A 112 -9.56 11.05 14.69
CA ILE A 112 -9.58 10.06 13.62
C ILE A 112 -10.75 10.35 12.69
N HIS A 113 -10.46 10.78 11.47
CA HIS A 113 -11.45 11.19 10.49
C HIS A 113 -11.57 10.14 9.39
N LYS A 114 -12.73 9.52 9.28
CA LYS A 114 -13.06 8.57 8.22
C LYS A 114 -13.61 9.31 7.00
N ILE A 115 -12.94 9.17 5.88
CA ILE A 115 -13.31 9.82 4.61
C ILE A 115 -13.75 8.74 3.62
N PRO A 116 -15.05 8.46 3.53
CA PRO A 116 -15.56 7.41 2.67
C PRO A 116 -15.53 7.83 1.20
N GLY A 117 -15.04 6.94 0.34
CA GLY A 117 -15.06 7.13 -1.11
C GLY A 117 -13.86 6.52 -1.81
N LYS A 118 -13.92 6.55 -3.14
CA LYS A 118 -12.78 6.16 -3.98
C LYS A 118 -11.83 7.35 -4.11
N PHE A 119 -10.53 7.12 -3.88
CA PHE A 119 -9.51 8.14 -4.13
C PHE A 119 -8.87 7.91 -5.52
N PRO A 120 -8.55 8.98 -6.28
CA PRO A 120 -8.99 10.35 -6.06
C PRO A 120 -10.43 10.57 -6.54
N ASP A 121 -11.17 11.34 -5.78
CA ASP A 121 -12.41 11.96 -6.24
C ASP A 121 -12.10 13.42 -6.57
N GLU A 122 -12.26 13.85 -7.82
CA GLU A 122 -11.90 15.20 -8.28
C GLU A 122 -12.73 16.29 -7.62
N ASP A 123 -13.96 15.98 -7.26
CA ASP A 123 -14.86 16.90 -6.58
C ASP A 123 -14.73 16.86 -5.05
N SER A 124 -13.85 16.02 -4.51
CA SER A 124 -13.67 15.82 -3.08
C SER A 124 -13.32 17.11 -2.35
N GLU A 125 -14.22 17.55 -1.46
CA GLU A 125 -13.96 18.67 -0.56
C GLU A 125 -12.78 18.37 0.38
N PHE A 126 -12.57 17.09 0.74
CA PHE A 126 -11.42 16.69 1.53
C PHE A 126 -10.10 17.03 0.82
N ILE A 127 -9.94 16.67 -0.45
CA ILE A 127 -8.72 16.96 -1.21
C ILE A 127 -8.52 18.47 -1.27
N LYS A 128 -9.54 19.25 -1.67
CA LYS A 128 -9.47 20.70 -1.77
C LYS A 128 -9.04 21.38 -0.46
N ALA A 129 -9.58 20.92 0.66
CA ALA A 129 -9.30 21.47 1.99
C ALA A 129 -7.93 21.06 2.55
N ASN A 130 -7.31 19.99 2.04
CA ASN A 130 -6.08 19.44 2.58
C ASN A 130 -4.85 19.55 1.66
N ILE A 131 -4.94 20.28 0.55
CA ILE A 131 -3.78 20.57 -0.30
C ILE A 131 -2.68 21.25 0.53
N GLY A 132 -1.48 20.66 0.52
CA GLY A 132 -0.30 21.22 1.18
C GLY A 132 -0.31 21.15 2.72
N ARG A 133 -1.17 20.32 3.34
CA ARG A 133 -1.32 20.25 4.80
C ARG A 133 -0.76 18.99 5.45
N ALA A 134 -0.67 17.87 4.73
CA ALA A 134 -0.27 16.61 5.30
C ALA A 134 1.25 16.55 5.56
N ASP A 135 1.65 16.31 6.80
CA ASP A 135 3.04 15.97 7.14
C ASP A 135 3.40 14.57 6.61
N ILE A 136 2.42 13.66 6.61
CA ILE A 136 2.58 12.27 6.24
C ILE A 136 1.42 11.84 5.34
N VAL A 137 1.74 11.24 4.20
CA VAL A 137 0.79 10.51 3.37
C VAL A 137 1.25 9.07 3.26
N LEU A 138 0.38 8.12 3.58
CA LEU A 138 0.63 6.69 3.47
C LEU A 138 -0.25 6.09 2.37
N ILE A 139 0.37 5.28 1.51
CA ILE A 139 -0.26 4.46 0.49
C ILE A 139 0.39 3.08 0.61
N TYR A 140 -0.21 2.18 1.39
CA TYR A 140 0.42 0.88 1.68
C TYR A 140 -0.40 -0.27 1.10
N SER A 141 0.21 -1.10 0.24
CA SER A 141 -0.46 -2.22 -0.46
C SER A 141 -1.62 -1.81 -1.38
N VAL A 142 -1.62 -0.60 -1.94
CA VAL A 142 -2.71 -0.04 -2.76
C VAL A 142 -2.36 -0.03 -4.25
N MET A 143 -1.09 0.19 -4.60
CA MET A 143 -0.70 0.44 -6.01
C MET A 143 -1.05 -0.69 -6.97
N MET A 144 -1.12 -1.92 -6.50
CA MET A 144 -1.53 -3.07 -7.31
C MET A 144 -2.99 -2.99 -7.79
N TYR A 145 -3.83 -2.25 -7.08
CA TYR A 145 -5.23 -2.03 -7.44
C TYR A 145 -5.38 -0.82 -8.35
N VAL A 146 -4.60 0.23 -8.07
CA VAL A 146 -4.57 1.45 -8.89
C VAL A 146 -4.14 1.13 -10.32
N CYS A 147 -3.11 0.31 -10.53
CA CYS A 147 -2.62 0.00 -11.86
C CYS A 147 -3.61 -0.81 -12.73
N VAL A 148 -4.62 -1.44 -12.13
CA VAL A 148 -5.64 -2.22 -12.86
C VAL A 148 -6.75 -1.35 -13.43
N GLN A 149 -7.16 -0.31 -12.71
CA GLN A 149 -8.39 0.42 -13.06
C GLN A 149 -8.27 1.94 -13.13
N ASP A 150 -7.12 2.50 -12.74
CA ASP A 150 -6.94 3.94 -12.64
C ASP A 150 -5.64 4.41 -13.31
N SER A 151 -5.54 5.71 -13.53
CA SER A 151 -4.28 6.34 -13.93
C SER A 151 -3.37 6.47 -12.70
N ILE A 152 -2.26 5.72 -12.70
CA ILE A 152 -1.24 5.77 -11.63
C ILE A 152 -0.80 7.20 -11.34
N PHE A 153 -0.54 8.00 -12.37
CA PHE A 153 -0.06 9.36 -12.19
C PHE A 153 -1.15 10.32 -11.73
N ASN A 154 -2.39 10.19 -12.20
CA ASN A 154 -3.49 11.00 -11.64
C ASN A 154 -3.67 10.71 -10.13
N PHE A 155 -3.67 9.43 -9.76
CA PHE A 155 -3.76 9.01 -8.35
C PHE A 155 -2.62 9.60 -7.52
N LEU A 156 -1.37 9.41 -7.94
CA LEU A 156 -0.20 9.87 -7.19
C LEU A 156 -0.05 11.40 -7.18
N ASP A 157 -0.39 12.10 -8.27
CA ASP A 157 -0.35 13.57 -8.32
C ASP A 157 -1.29 14.19 -7.28
N LYS A 158 -2.48 13.61 -7.13
CA LYS A 158 -3.43 14.04 -6.09
C LYS A 158 -2.92 13.73 -4.69
N ALA A 159 -2.33 12.55 -4.47
CA ALA A 159 -1.75 12.20 -3.17
C ALA A 159 -0.57 13.12 -2.81
N VAL A 160 0.34 13.40 -3.75
CA VAL A 160 1.49 14.29 -3.55
C VAL A 160 1.04 15.74 -3.31
N SER A 161 -0.07 16.17 -3.91
CA SER A 161 -0.60 17.53 -3.69
C SER A 161 -1.01 17.80 -2.23
N LEU A 162 -1.28 16.77 -1.46
CA LEU A 162 -1.61 16.88 -0.02
C LEU A 162 -0.40 17.23 0.85
N LEU A 163 0.85 16.95 0.39
CA LEU A 163 2.04 17.11 1.20
C LEU A 163 2.30 18.57 1.61
N ALA A 164 2.50 18.79 2.89
CA ALA A 164 3.08 20.02 3.43
C ALA A 164 4.56 20.16 3.03
N LEU A 165 5.14 21.34 3.20
CA LEU A 165 6.59 21.53 3.09
C LEU A 165 7.29 20.66 4.16
N GLY A 166 8.30 19.90 3.77
CA GLY A 166 8.96 18.91 4.62
C GLY A 166 8.16 17.61 4.83
N GLY A 167 6.97 17.51 4.25
CA GLY A 167 6.12 16.30 4.33
C GLY A 167 6.64 15.15 3.48
N ARG A 168 6.32 13.92 3.89
CA ARG A 168 6.70 12.68 3.22
C ARG A 168 5.49 11.84 2.83
N LEU A 169 5.54 11.27 1.64
CA LEU A 169 4.62 10.26 1.16
C LEU A 169 5.36 8.93 1.03
N LEU A 170 4.83 7.88 1.63
CA LEU A 170 5.30 6.50 1.45
C LEU A 170 4.33 5.75 0.54
N ILE A 171 4.84 5.27 -0.59
CA ILE A 171 4.18 4.24 -1.39
C ILE A 171 4.82 2.93 -0.99
N GLY A 172 4.14 2.17 -0.14
CA GLY A 172 4.67 0.93 0.43
C GLY A 172 4.06 -0.32 -0.18
N ASP A 173 4.81 -1.41 -0.08
CA ASP A 173 4.40 -2.75 -0.52
C ASP A 173 4.06 -2.83 -2.03
N ILE A 174 4.86 -2.16 -2.85
CA ILE A 174 4.70 -2.12 -4.32
C ILE A 174 5.15 -3.47 -4.89
N PRO A 175 4.26 -4.26 -5.53
CA PRO A 175 4.69 -5.46 -6.24
C PRO A 175 5.54 -5.07 -7.45
N ASN A 176 6.78 -5.56 -7.51
CA ASN A 176 7.65 -5.33 -8.65
C ASN A 176 7.89 -6.64 -9.42
N ARG A 177 7.33 -6.74 -10.61
CA ARG A 177 7.46 -7.93 -11.46
C ARG A 177 8.91 -8.18 -11.88
N SER A 178 9.69 -7.15 -12.19
CA SER A 178 11.09 -7.28 -12.55
C SER A 178 11.92 -7.80 -11.36
N LYS A 179 11.68 -7.27 -10.14
CA LYS A 179 12.32 -7.77 -8.92
C LYS A 179 11.92 -9.23 -8.62
N ARG A 180 10.62 -9.56 -8.78
CA ARG A 180 10.15 -10.94 -8.64
C ARG A 180 10.86 -11.89 -9.59
N ARG A 181 11.04 -11.50 -10.87
CA ARG A 181 11.77 -12.30 -11.87
C ARG A 181 13.22 -12.51 -11.44
N ARG A 182 13.93 -11.44 -11.05
CA ARG A 182 15.32 -11.52 -10.57
C ARG A 182 15.45 -12.45 -9.36
N PHE A 183 14.52 -12.35 -8.42
CA PHE A 183 14.50 -13.23 -7.25
C PHE A 183 14.36 -14.71 -7.64
N PHE A 184 13.32 -15.05 -8.39
CA PHE A 184 13.07 -16.45 -8.76
C PHE A 184 14.08 -17.02 -9.77
N ALA A 185 14.90 -16.17 -10.41
CA ALA A 185 16.05 -16.60 -11.20
C ALA A 185 17.29 -16.94 -10.36
N SER A 186 17.31 -16.56 -9.09
CA SER A 186 18.43 -16.81 -8.19
C SER A 186 18.32 -18.18 -7.51
N THR A 187 19.46 -18.70 -7.02
CA THR A 187 19.48 -19.95 -6.24
C THR A 187 18.57 -19.90 -5.01
N GLU A 188 18.54 -18.76 -4.30
CA GLU A 188 17.65 -18.54 -3.14
C GLU A 188 16.18 -18.58 -3.54
N GLY A 189 15.83 -17.94 -4.65
CA GLY A 189 14.46 -17.92 -5.16
C GLY A 189 13.99 -19.28 -5.63
N ILE A 190 14.83 -20.07 -6.27
CA ILE A 190 14.55 -21.46 -6.66
C ILE A 190 14.26 -22.30 -5.41
N LYS A 191 15.14 -22.23 -4.42
CA LYS A 191 14.95 -22.94 -3.15
C LYS A 191 13.65 -22.53 -2.47
N THR A 192 13.39 -21.22 -2.37
CA THR A 192 12.14 -20.70 -1.79
C THR A 192 10.90 -21.23 -2.51
N HIS A 193 10.95 -21.34 -3.84
CA HIS A 193 9.87 -21.92 -4.62
C HIS A 193 9.65 -23.40 -4.31
N GLN A 194 10.73 -24.18 -4.29
CA GLN A 194 10.70 -25.61 -3.98
C GLN A 194 10.17 -25.87 -2.55
N ASP A 195 10.66 -25.12 -1.56
CA ASP A 195 10.18 -25.20 -0.19
C ASP A 195 8.67 -24.86 -0.08
N TYR A 196 8.19 -23.90 -0.86
CA TYR A 196 6.78 -23.50 -0.89
C TYR A 196 5.86 -24.52 -1.59
N THR A 197 6.32 -25.11 -2.68
CA THR A 197 5.52 -26.07 -3.47
C THR A 197 5.65 -27.50 -2.96
N GLY A 198 6.71 -27.80 -2.18
CA GLY A 198 7.05 -29.16 -1.78
C GLY A 198 7.52 -30.04 -2.95
N THR A 199 8.04 -29.43 -4.02
CA THR A 199 8.52 -30.09 -5.24
C THR A 199 9.93 -29.65 -5.59
N ASP A 200 10.62 -30.41 -6.46
CA ASP A 200 11.94 -30.04 -7.01
C ASP A 200 11.82 -29.16 -8.27
N GLU A 201 10.63 -28.66 -8.60
CA GLU A 201 10.42 -27.85 -9.79
C GLU A 201 11.13 -26.50 -9.72
N ILE A 202 11.72 -26.12 -10.85
CA ILE A 202 12.31 -24.79 -11.02
C ILE A 202 11.20 -23.82 -11.45
N PRO A 203 11.09 -22.62 -10.82
CA PRO A 203 10.06 -21.67 -11.18
C PRO A 203 10.19 -21.20 -12.63
N VAL A 204 9.07 -21.23 -13.38
CA VAL A 204 9.03 -20.72 -14.75
C VAL A 204 9.07 -19.20 -14.73
N ILE A 205 10.08 -18.61 -15.38
CA ILE A 205 10.26 -17.17 -15.49
C ILE A 205 9.92 -16.74 -16.91
N THR A 206 8.78 -16.03 -17.04
CA THR A 206 8.36 -15.48 -18.32
C THR A 206 8.95 -14.07 -18.49
N THR A 207 9.80 -13.87 -19.50
CA THR A 207 10.50 -12.59 -19.73
C THR A 207 9.82 -11.68 -20.74
N TRP A 208 9.04 -12.25 -21.66
CA TRP A 208 8.46 -11.53 -22.81
C TRP A 208 6.98 -11.14 -22.67
N ASN A 209 6.40 -11.35 -21.51
CA ASN A 209 5.00 -11.04 -21.28
C ASN A 209 4.85 -9.60 -20.79
N LEU A 210 4.22 -8.74 -21.59
CA LEU A 210 3.80 -7.40 -21.20
C LEU A 210 2.38 -7.49 -20.64
N ASP A 211 2.23 -7.02 -19.42
CA ASP A 211 0.95 -6.99 -18.72
C ASP A 211 0.70 -5.57 -18.19
N TYR A 212 -0.28 -4.90 -18.77
CA TYR A 212 -0.64 -3.52 -18.45
C TYR A 212 -1.10 -3.34 -16.99
N ALA A 213 -1.59 -4.40 -16.38
CA ALA A 213 -2.10 -4.40 -15.00
C ALA A 213 -1.01 -4.76 -13.96
N GLN A 214 0.27 -4.73 -14.33
CA GLN A 214 1.36 -5.08 -13.44
C GLN A 214 2.44 -3.99 -13.39
N ILE A 215 2.96 -3.78 -12.18
CA ILE A 215 4.05 -2.85 -11.94
C ILE A 215 5.39 -3.59 -12.12
N ASP A 216 6.30 -2.96 -12.84
CA ASP A 216 7.67 -3.41 -13.07
C ASP A 216 8.66 -2.25 -12.81
N ASP A 217 9.96 -2.49 -13.06
CA ASP A 217 11.00 -1.46 -12.89
C ASP A 217 10.70 -0.20 -13.70
N SER A 218 10.07 -0.30 -14.88
CA SER A 218 9.79 0.87 -15.73
C SER A 218 8.79 1.82 -15.07
N ILE A 219 7.75 1.28 -14.43
CA ILE A 219 6.76 2.07 -13.68
C ILE A 219 7.39 2.65 -12.41
N VAL A 220 8.16 1.86 -11.66
CA VAL A 220 8.85 2.32 -10.45
C VAL A 220 9.78 3.50 -10.77
N PHE A 221 10.61 3.38 -11.80
CA PHE A 221 11.50 4.47 -12.20
C PHE A 221 10.77 5.67 -12.79
N ALA A 222 9.67 5.45 -13.54
CA ALA A 222 8.84 6.54 -14.05
C ALA A 222 8.21 7.36 -12.91
N ILE A 223 7.72 6.72 -11.84
CA ILE A 223 7.23 7.41 -10.64
C ILE A 223 8.33 8.28 -10.04
N MET A 224 9.50 7.71 -9.79
CA MET A 224 10.62 8.47 -9.21
C MET A 224 11.04 9.65 -10.08
N GLN A 225 11.19 9.44 -11.38
CA GLN A 225 11.63 10.46 -12.32
C GLN A 225 10.61 11.61 -12.42
N ARG A 226 9.29 11.28 -12.46
CA ARG A 226 8.23 12.30 -12.52
C ARG A 226 8.33 13.27 -11.35
N TYR A 227 8.41 12.77 -10.12
CA TYR A 227 8.41 13.65 -8.95
C TYR A 227 9.74 14.36 -8.74
N ARG A 228 10.88 13.78 -9.13
CA ARG A 228 12.16 14.52 -9.18
C ARG A 228 12.09 15.67 -10.17
N ALA A 229 11.53 15.46 -11.35
CA ALA A 229 11.33 16.52 -12.34
C ALA A 229 10.38 17.62 -11.84
N ALA A 230 9.47 17.31 -10.93
CA ALA A 230 8.57 18.25 -10.28
C ALA A 230 9.16 18.92 -9.02
N GLY A 231 10.44 18.65 -8.68
CA GLY A 231 11.14 19.29 -7.55
C GLY A 231 11.05 18.58 -6.21
N TYR A 232 10.53 17.34 -6.18
CA TYR A 232 10.53 16.50 -4.97
C TYR A 232 11.79 15.65 -4.90
N GLU A 233 12.18 15.23 -3.69
CA GLU A 233 13.12 14.12 -3.53
C GLU A 233 12.39 12.79 -3.59
N THR A 234 13.02 11.77 -4.20
CA THR A 234 12.45 10.44 -4.28
C THR A 234 13.49 9.37 -3.99
N TYR A 235 13.10 8.38 -3.21
CA TYR A 235 13.97 7.29 -2.78
C TYR A 235 13.28 5.95 -3.02
N LEU A 236 13.99 5.01 -3.65
CA LEU A 236 13.57 3.62 -3.76
C LEU A 236 14.21 2.86 -2.61
N LEU A 237 13.39 2.24 -1.78
CA LEU A 237 13.83 1.58 -0.55
C LEU A 237 13.42 0.10 -0.54
N PRO A 238 14.28 -0.78 0.00
CA PRO A 238 13.89 -2.15 0.25
C PRO A 238 12.92 -2.22 1.42
N GLN A 239 12.07 -3.25 1.42
CA GLN A 239 11.30 -3.61 2.60
C GLN A 239 12.16 -4.33 3.65
N ASN A 240 11.71 -4.32 4.91
CA ASN A 240 12.30 -5.14 5.95
C ASN A 240 12.31 -6.62 5.51
N LYS A 241 13.48 -7.26 5.61
CA LYS A 241 13.68 -8.67 5.18
C LYS A 241 12.77 -9.67 5.90
N ASN A 242 12.23 -9.32 7.06
CA ASN A 242 11.30 -10.15 7.83
C ASN A 242 9.88 -10.12 7.25
N LEU A 243 9.58 -9.25 6.28
CA LEU A 243 8.28 -9.23 5.62
C LEU A 243 8.19 -10.34 4.57
N PRO A 244 7.04 -11.03 4.48
CA PRO A 244 6.92 -12.29 3.71
C PRO A 244 7.12 -12.12 2.20
N MET A 245 7.02 -10.91 1.69
CA MET A 245 7.16 -10.60 0.27
C MET A 245 8.29 -9.60 -0.05
N ALA A 246 9.17 -9.28 0.91
CA ALA A 246 10.24 -8.29 0.75
C ALA A 246 11.17 -8.57 -0.44
N ASN A 247 11.34 -9.85 -0.81
CA ASN A 247 12.15 -10.28 -1.95
C ASN A 247 11.57 -9.90 -3.33
N ARG A 248 10.32 -9.44 -3.40
CA ARG A 248 9.61 -9.08 -4.63
C ARG A 248 8.77 -7.81 -4.54
N ARG A 249 8.89 -7.08 -3.43
CA ARG A 249 8.21 -5.81 -3.16
C ARG A 249 9.23 -4.71 -2.93
N GLU A 250 8.85 -3.49 -3.17
CA GLU A 250 9.66 -2.29 -2.98
C GLU A 250 8.81 -1.16 -2.43
N ASP A 251 9.48 -0.16 -1.86
CA ASP A 251 8.84 1.03 -1.33
C ASP A 251 9.45 2.27 -1.96
N ILE A 252 8.62 3.28 -2.22
CA ILE A 252 9.06 4.60 -2.70
C ILE A 252 8.69 5.64 -1.64
N VAL A 253 9.65 6.45 -1.26
CA VAL A 253 9.41 7.67 -0.48
C VAL A 253 9.51 8.87 -1.40
N ILE A 254 8.52 9.77 -1.32
CA ILE A 254 8.51 11.07 -1.98
C ILE A 254 8.50 12.12 -0.88
N GLU A 255 9.46 13.05 -0.92
CA GLU A 255 9.61 14.10 0.08
C GLU A 255 9.48 15.46 -0.59
N ARG A 256 8.61 16.32 -0.04
CA ARG A 256 8.52 17.71 -0.45
C ARG A 256 9.54 18.54 0.33
N ARG A 257 10.51 19.11 -0.35
CA ARG A 257 11.53 19.97 0.30
C ARG A 257 10.92 21.19 0.98
N ILE A 258 11.60 21.66 2.02
CA ILE A 258 11.29 22.90 2.74
C ILE A 258 11.71 24.10 1.90
#